data_03fc76a6590275f775b91397e15a4c76
#
_entry.id   03fc76a6590275f775b91397e15a4c76
#
_cell.length_a   1.000
_cell.length_b   1.000
_cell.length_c   1.000
_cell.angle_alpha   90.00
_cell.angle_beta   90.00
_cell.angle_gamma   90.00
#
_symmetry.space_group_name_H-M   'P 1'
#
loop_
_entity.id
_entity.type
_entity.pdbx_description
1 polymer ?
#
loop_
_entity_poly.entity_id
_entity_poly.type
_entity_poly.pdbx_seq_one_letter_code
_entity_poly.pdbx_strand_id
1 'polypeptide(L)'
;MKLNYAKTIEKWGIFEVTISGPKEGNPFCDQWIKGTFCCKNEKKTVDGFYDGDGAYKVRFMPSFTDEYTFEIEASFDINAGEEVPDEEAPEHKFGIADGGKEAEKCAVRNMLTGSFTVTSPSADNHGPVRVAGTYYLSYEDGTPYHCIGTTCYVWNLQNEELQKQTLKTLEENAFNKIRFCIFPKHYDYNLHEPITYPYEGTPVSYTHLTLPT
;
A
#
# COMPACT_ATOMS: atom_id res chain seq x y z
N MET A 1 15.33 14.17 -2.11
CA MET A 1 13.85 13.97 -2.01
C MET A 1 13.44 13.87 -0.53
N LYS A 2 12.50 14.66 -0.04
CA LYS A 2 12.06 14.50 1.35
C LYS A 2 11.17 13.27 1.44
N LEU A 3 11.63 12.28 2.18
CA LEU A 3 10.83 11.15 2.58
C LEU A 3 9.60 11.65 3.33
N ASN A 4 8.43 11.31 2.84
CA ASN A 4 7.19 11.72 3.47
C ASN A 4 6.55 10.52 4.19
N TYR A 5 6.67 10.50 5.51
CA TYR A 5 5.99 9.54 6.36
C TYR A 5 5.75 10.11 7.75
N ALA A 6 4.75 9.59 8.46
CA ALA A 6 4.45 9.98 9.83
C ALA A 6 5.51 9.44 10.79
N LYS A 7 6.08 10.31 11.64
CA LYS A 7 7.07 9.92 12.66
C LYS A 7 6.44 9.17 13.84
N THR A 8 5.15 9.32 14.02
CA THR A 8 4.39 8.68 15.10
C THR A 8 3.06 8.20 14.54
N ILE A 9 2.66 7.01 14.91
CA ILE A 9 1.40 6.38 14.53
C ILE A 9 0.88 5.59 15.73
N GLU A 10 -0.41 5.39 15.84
CA GLU A 10 -0.96 4.48 16.84
C GLU A 10 -0.84 3.01 16.42
N LYS A 11 -0.77 2.12 17.40
CA LYS A 11 -0.88 0.68 17.18
C LYS A 11 -2.14 0.36 16.39
N TRP A 12 -2.01 -0.52 15.38
CA TRP A 12 -3.06 -0.87 14.41
C TRP A 12 -3.49 0.24 13.45
N GLY A 13 -2.85 1.41 13.53
CA GLY A 13 -2.97 2.42 12.49
C GLY A 13 -2.20 2.04 11.22
N ILE A 14 -2.42 2.77 10.13
CA ILE A 14 -1.72 2.52 8.87
C ILE A 14 -0.49 3.44 8.77
N PHE A 15 0.70 2.86 8.82
CA PHE A 15 1.94 3.53 8.45
C PHE A 15 2.11 3.47 6.94
N GLU A 16 2.29 4.61 6.29
CA GLU A 16 2.51 4.70 4.84
C GLU A 16 3.79 5.47 4.55
N VAL A 17 4.59 4.92 3.63
CA VAL A 17 5.73 5.59 3.02
C VAL A 17 5.44 5.75 1.54
N THR A 18 5.58 6.97 1.02
CA THR A 18 5.45 7.26 -0.41
C THR A 18 6.81 7.63 -1.00
N ILE A 19 7.17 7.02 -2.11
CA ILE A 19 8.42 7.19 -2.85
C ILE A 19 8.10 7.47 -4.30
N SER A 20 8.82 8.41 -4.92
CA SER A 20 8.71 8.66 -6.37
C SER A 20 9.58 7.69 -7.14
N GLY A 21 9.08 7.22 -8.26
CA GLY A 21 9.78 6.28 -9.14
C GLY A 21 9.34 6.41 -10.60
N PRO A 22 9.74 5.44 -11.45
CA PRO A 22 9.43 5.44 -12.88
C PRO A 22 7.95 5.50 -13.18
N LYS A 23 7.59 6.20 -14.26
CA LYS A 23 6.22 6.28 -14.81
C LYS A 23 6.12 5.57 -16.16
N GLU A 24 7.25 5.33 -16.79
CA GLU A 24 7.33 4.79 -18.15
C GLU A 24 7.10 3.28 -18.13
N GLY A 25 6.60 2.75 -19.24
CA GLY A 25 6.30 1.32 -19.39
C GLY A 25 5.02 0.92 -18.66
N ASN A 26 5.04 -0.24 -18.01
CA ASN A 26 3.96 -0.72 -17.16
C ASN A 26 4.44 -0.85 -15.70
N PRO A 27 4.42 0.24 -14.92
CA PRO A 27 4.93 0.24 -13.55
C PRO A 27 4.31 -0.81 -12.63
N PHE A 28 3.07 -1.24 -12.89
CA PHE A 28 2.40 -2.28 -12.12
C PHE A 28 3.03 -3.67 -12.26
N CYS A 29 3.66 -3.94 -13.41
CA CYS A 29 4.28 -5.23 -13.72
C CYS A 29 5.81 -5.18 -13.75
N ASP A 30 6.37 -4.06 -14.22
CA ASP A 30 7.80 -3.93 -14.49
C ASP A 30 8.59 -3.52 -13.25
N GLN A 31 7.91 -2.94 -12.25
CA GLN A 31 8.53 -2.44 -11.04
C GLN A 31 7.97 -3.13 -9.79
N TRP A 32 8.79 -3.19 -8.76
CA TRP A 32 8.38 -3.64 -7.44
C TRP A 32 9.00 -2.76 -6.34
N ILE A 33 8.32 -2.70 -5.22
CA ILE A 33 8.77 -2.06 -3.99
C ILE A 33 8.37 -2.94 -2.80
N LYS A 34 9.21 -3.03 -1.79
CA LYS A 34 8.98 -3.80 -0.56
C LYS A 34 9.45 -3.03 0.65
N GLY A 35 8.77 -3.24 1.77
CA GLY A 35 9.18 -2.69 3.06
C GLY A 35 9.36 -3.79 4.10
N THR A 36 10.49 -3.79 4.78
CA THR A 36 10.74 -4.64 5.94
C THR A 36 10.69 -3.79 7.20
N PHE A 37 9.80 -4.12 8.11
CA PHE A 37 9.54 -3.41 9.36
C PHE A 37 9.97 -4.27 10.54
N CYS A 38 10.73 -3.69 11.46
CA CYS A 38 11.29 -4.41 12.61
C CYS A 38 11.07 -3.63 13.91
N CYS A 39 10.65 -4.33 14.96
CA CYS A 39 10.76 -3.93 16.35
C CYS A 39 11.27 -5.12 17.18
N LYS A 40 11.31 -5.01 18.51
CA LYS A 40 11.78 -6.12 19.38
C LYS A 40 10.98 -7.41 19.21
N ASN A 41 9.68 -7.30 18.94
CA ASN A 41 8.73 -8.41 18.95
C ASN A 41 8.21 -8.77 17.55
N GLU A 42 8.52 -7.98 16.51
CA GLU A 42 7.99 -8.19 15.17
C GLU A 42 9.07 -7.90 14.12
N LYS A 43 9.15 -8.79 13.14
CA LYS A 43 9.81 -8.53 11.85
C LYS A 43 8.89 -8.97 10.75
N LYS A 44 8.49 -8.03 9.88
CA LYS A 44 7.53 -8.29 8.82
C LYS A 44 7.92 -7.57 7.55
N THR A 45 7.88 -8.30 6.44
CA THR A 45 8.05 -7.73 5.09
C THR A 45 6.69 -7.66 4.41
N VAL A 46 6.41 -6.54 3.76
CA VAL A 46 5.19 -6.30 2.99
C VAL A 46 5.56 -5.80 1.61
N ASP A 47 4.79 -6.21 0.62
CA ASP A 47 4.89 -5.68 -0.73
C ASP A 47 4.22 -4.30 -0.76
N GLY A 48 4.82 -3.37 -1.53
CA GLY A 48 4.21 -2.10 -1.86
C GLY A 48 3.53 -2.16 -3.23
N PHE A 49 3.04 -1.03 -3.69
CA PHE A 49 2.29 -0.92 -4.93
C PHE A 49 2.53 0.45 -5.60
N TYR A 50 2.23 0.50 -6.88
CA TYR A 50 2.16 1.73 -7.66
C TYR A 50 0.80 2.39 -7.49
N ASP A 51 0.76 3.69 -7.18
CA ASP A 51 -0.45 4.46 -6.89
C ASP A 51 -0.75 5.53 -7.97
N GLY A 52 -0.14 5.38 -9.13
CA GLY A 52 -0.26 6.35 -10.23
C GLY A 52 0.76 7.48 -10.16
N ASP A 53 0.92 8.22 -11.26
CA ASP A 53 1.77 9.42 -11.39
C ASP A 53 3.22 9.30 -10.88
N GLY A 54 3.77 8.07 -10.87
CA GLY A 54 5.11 7.78 -10.36
C GLY A 54 5.17 7.69 -8.83
N ALA A 55 4.04 7.61 -8.15
CA ALA A 55 3.99 7.36 -6.72
C ALA A 55 3.99 5.86 -6.42
N TYR A 56 4.93 5.42 -5.60
CA TYR A 56 5.00 4.05 -5.07
C TYR A 56 4.80 4.10 -3.58
N LYS A 57 3.94 3.23 -3.06
CA LYS A 57 3.56 3.23 -1.64
C LYS A 57 3.83 1.90 -0.98
N VAL A 58 4.27 1.97 0.27
CA VAL A 58 4.37 0.81 1.16
C VAL A 58 3.52 1.10 2.38
N ARG A 59 2.57 0.20 2.67
CA ARG A 59 1.67 0.29 3.83
C ARG A 59 1.96 -0.81 4.83
N PHE A 60 2.02 -0.44 6.09
CA PHE A 60 2.26 -1.36 7.18
C PHE A 60 1.37 -1.03 8.38
N MET A 61 0.81 -2.06 9.02
CA MET A 61 0.04 -1.93 10.26
C MET A 61 0.83 -2.55 11.40
N PRO A 62 1.36 -1.75 12.33
CA PRO A 62 2.15 -2.25 13.46
C PRO A 62 1.28 -2.97 14.49
N SER A 63 1.78 -4.09 15.02
CA SER A 63 1.08 -4.92 16.01
C SER A 63 1.51 -4.63 17.45
N PHE A 64 2.58 -3.89 17.65
CA PHE A 64 3.16 -3.61 18.97
C PHE A 64 3.41 -2.12 19.17
N THR A 65 3.25 -1.67 20.41
CA THR A 65 3.66 -0.33 20.85
C THR A 65 5.17 -0.36 21.12
N ASP A 66 5.96 0.17 20.19
CA ASP A 66 7.44 0.20 20.27
C ASP A 66 7.99 1.23 19.28
N GLU A 67 9.31 1.38 19.24
CA GLU A 67 10.01 2.02 18.13
C GLU A 67 10.25 0.99 17.03
N TYR A 68 9.79 1.30 15.83
CA TYR A 68 10.00 0.50 14.62
C TYR A 68 11.07 1.12 13.76
N THR A 69 11.95 0.28 13.24
CA THR A 69 12.81 0.59 12.11
C THR A 69 12.23 -0.01 10.84
N PHE A 70 12.49 0.63 9.69
CA PHE A 70 12.10 0.08 8.41
C PHE A 70 13.20 0.22 7.37
N GLU A 71 13.16 -0.71 6.43
CA GLU A 71 14.00 -0.76 5.23
C GLU A 71 13.08 -0.89 4.02
N ILE A 72 13.21 0.02 3.06
CA ILE A 72 12.47 -0.03 1.79
C ILE A 72 13.42 -0.38 0.68
N GLU A 73 13.11 -1.40 -0.08
CA GLU A 73 13.83 -1.86 -1.28
C GLU A 73 12.93 -1.69 -2.50
N ALA A 74 13.50 -1.30 -3.65
CA ALA A 74 12.78 -1.20 -4.91
C ALA A 74 13.63 -1.71 -6.08
N SER A 75 12.96 -2.06 -7.19
CA SER A 75 13.60 -2.43 -8.46
C SER A 75 14.20 -1.23 -9.19
N PHE A 76 13.90 -0.02 -8.78
CA PHE A 76 14.31 1.25 -9.40
C PHE A 76 15.14 2.08 -8.42
N ASP A 77 15.84 3.10 -8.93
CA ASP A 77 16.63 4.00 -8.11
C ASP A 77 15.73 4.93 -7.27
N ILE A 78 15.72 4.71 -5.97
CA ILE A 78 14.95 5.49 -5.01
C ILE A 78 15.50 6.92 -4.87
N ASN A 79 16.78 7.16 -5.20
CA ASN A 79 17.47 8.43 -5.02
C ASN A 79 17.57 9.25 -6.31
N ALA A 80 17.01 8.80 -7.41
CA ALA A 80 17.13 9.44 -8.73
C ALA A 80 16.60 10.90 -8.83
N GLY A 81 16.20 11.51 -7.71
CA GLY A 81 15.73 12.91 -7.63
C GLY A 81 16.60 13.84 -6.80
N GLU A 82 17.72 13.38 -6.23
CA GLU A 82 18.73 14.23 -5.59
C GLU A 82 19.93 14.36 -6.53
N GLU A 83 20.14 15.55 -7.11
CA GLU A 83 21.45 15.91 -7.66
C GLU A 83 22.43 15.89 -6.47
N VAL A 84 23.23 14.83 -6.38
CA VAL A 84 24.39 14.79 -5.50
C VAL A 84 25.40 15.77 -6.13
N PRO A 85 25.88 16.81 -5.41
CA PRO A 85 27.01 17.60 -5.91
C PRO A 85 28.18 16.63 -6.13
N ASP A 86 28.84 16.74 -7.28
CA ASP A 86 30.07 16.02 -7.62
C ASP A 86 31.17 16.30 -6.59
N GLU A 87 31.23 15.56 -5.51
CA GLU A 87 32.40 15.42 -4.65
C GLU A 87 32.87 13.97 -4.73
N GLU A 88 33.91 13.83 -5.57
CA GLU A 88 34.93 12.79 -5.64
C GLU A 88 34.51 11.34 -5.24
N ALA A 89 34.08 10.59 -6.25
CA ALA A 89 34.05 9.14 -6.16
C ALA A 89 35.48 8.59 -6.02
N PRO A 90 35.78 7.72 -5.04
CA PRO A 90 37.10 7.08 -4.98
C PRO A 90 37.29 6.16 -6.18
N GLU A 91 38.33 6.41 -6.96
CA GLU A 91 38.79 5.53 -8.04
C GLU A 91 39.17 4.15 -7.51
N HIS A 92 38.28 3.17 -7.60
CA HIS A 92 38.66 1.77 -7.46
C HIS A 92 39.24 1.26 -8.80
N LYS A 93 40.56 1.20 -8.88
CA LYS A 93 41.29 0.47 -9.93
C LYS A 93 40.98 -1.01 -9.81
N PHE A 94 40.14 -1.54 -10.70
CA PHE A 94 40.00 -2.97 -10.88
C PHE A 94 41.09 -3.51 -11.79
N GLY A 95 41.90 -4.41 -11.23
CA GLY A 95 42.85 -5.22 -12.00
C GLY A 95 42.11 -6.26 -12.83
N ILE A 96 42.47 -6.37 -14.11
CA ILE A 96 41.95 -7.33 -15.07
C ILE A 96 42.43 -8.73 -14.65
N ALA A 97 41.48 -9.64 -14.32
CA ALA A 97 41.74 -11.09 -14.30
C ALA A 97 40.78 -11.72 -15.33
N ASP A 98 41.41 -12.34 -16.34
CA ASP A 98 40.83 -13.11 -17.42
C ASP A 98 40.08 -14.36 -16.88
N GLY A 99 38.87 -14.64 -17.40
CA GLY A 99 38.15 -15.88 -17.10
C GLY A 99 36.65 -15.73 -17.14
N GLY A 100 36.06 -15.93 -18.33
CA GLY A 100 34.63 -15.82 -18.58
C GLY A 100 33.70 -16.58 -17.64
N LYS A 101 32.96 -15.83 -16.87
CA LYS A 101 31.60 -16.14 -16.39
C LYS A 101 30.83 -14.86 -16.40
N GLU A 102 29.63 -14.89 -16.98
CA GLU A 102 28.69 -13.78 -16.94
C GLU A 102 28.57 -13.29 -15.48
N ALA A 103 29.12 -12.10 -15.25
CA ALA A 103 28.91 -11.42 -13.97
C ALA A 103 27.40 -11.10 -13.88
N GLU A 104 26.69 -11.80 -13.02
CA GLU A 104 25.41 -11.29 -12.52
C GLU A 104 25.64 -9.83 -12.13
N LYS A 105 24.98 -8.92 -12.85
CA LYS A 105 24.93 -7.52 -12.47
C LYS A 105 24.40 -7.47 -11.06
N CYS A 106 25.32 -7.27 -10.11
CA CYS A 106 24.95 -6.93 -8.74
C CYS A 106 24.17 -5.63 -8.82
N ALA A 107 22.86 -5.74 -8.85
CA ALA A 107 21.98 -4.58 -8.84
C ALA A 107 22.30 -3.83 -7.54
N VAL A 108 22.74 -2.59 -7.67
CA VAL A 108 22.85 -1.66 -6.53
C VAL A 108 21.46 -1.62 -5.92
N ARG A 109 21.29 -2.31 -4.79
CA ARG A 109 20.02 -2.28 -4.05
C ARG A 109 19.91 -0.90 -3.44
N ASN A 110 19.15 -0.03 -4.08
CA ASN A 110 18.77 1.23 -3.51
C ASN A 110 17.87 0.97 -2.33
N MET A 111 18.41 1.12 -1.15
CA MET A 111 17.77 0.84 0.12
C MET A 111 17.59 2.15 0.89
N LEU A 112 16.37 2.38 1.32
CA LEU A 112 16.00 3.51 2.14
C LEU A 112 15.65 3.01 3.54
N THR A 113 16.18 3.66 4.57
CA THR A 113 15.94 3.28 5.97
C THR A 113 15.33 4.43 6.76
N GLY A 114 14.59 4.09 7.81
CA GLY A 114 14.03 5.07 8.72
C GLY A 114 13.49 4.44 10.00
N SER A 115 12.90 5.28 10.85
CA SER A 115 12.22 4.83 12.06
C SER A 115 10.98 5.66 12.35
N PHE A 116 10.05 5.07 13.10
CA PHE A 116 8.85 5.72 13.61
C PHE A 116 8.45 5.12 14.95
N THR A 117 7.71 5.87 15.75
CA THR A 117 7.24 5.45 17.05
C THR A 117 5.78 5.02 16.97
N VAL A 118 5.45 3.88 17.56
CA VAL A 118 4.08 3.37 17.69
C VAL A 118 3.58 3.61 19.11
N THR A 119 2.52 4.40 19.22
CA THR A 119 1.84 4.70 20.49
C THR A 119 0.72 3.72 20.79
N SER A 120 0.13 3.79 21.96
CA SER A 120 -1.10 3.07 22.28
C SER A 120 -2.22 3.46 21.32
N PRO A 121 -3.14 2.54 21.00
CA PRO A 121 -4.28 2.84 20.14
C PRO A 121 -5.23 3.83 20.86
N SER A 122 -5.94 4.63 20.09
CA SER A 122 -7.06 5.44 20.56
C SER A 122 -8.21 4.57 21.06
N ALA A 123 -9.15 5.17 21.78
CA ALA A 123 -10.29 4.43 22.36
C ALA A 123 -11.19 3.75 21.30
N ASP A 124 -11.23 4.32 20.10
CA ASP A 124 -12.06 3.82 19.00
C ASP A 124 -11.31 2.85 18.07
N ASN A 125 -10.00 2.67 18.28
CA ASN A 125 -9.19 1.75 17.49
C ASN A 125 -8.97 0.43 18.22
N HIS A 126 -9.84 -0.52 17.95
CA HIS A 126 -9.84 -1.87 18.53
C HIS A 126 -8.94 -2.87 17.79
N GLY A 127 -8.27 -2.42 16.72
CA GLY A 127 -7.45 -3.26 15.85
C GLY A 127 -8.24 -4.10 14.84
N PRO A 128 -7.56 -4.97 14.08
CA PRO A 128 -8.19 -5.79 13.06
C PRO A 128 -9.15 -6.83 13.64
N VAL A 129 -10.17 -7.17 12.85
CA VAL A 129 -11.13 -8.22 13.20
C VAL A 129 -10.51 -9.61 13.04
N ARG A 130 -10.72 -10.47 14.03
CA ARG A 130 -10.23 -11.85 14.08
C ARG A 130 -11.36 -12.84 14.37
N VAL A 131 -11.12 -14.10 14.05
CA VAL A 131 -11.99 -15.18 14.51
C VAL A 131 -11.75 -15.41 16.00
N ALA A 132 -12.80 -15.29 16.80
CA ALA A 132 -12.78 -15.52 18.23
C ALA A 132 -13.49 -16.85 18.56
N GLY A 133 -12.76 -17.78 19.16
CA GLY A 133 -13.26 -19.14 19.32
C GLY A 133 -13.53 -19.81 17.97
N THR A 134 -14.69 -20.46 17.81
CA THR A 134 -15.02 -21.21 16.59
C THR A 134 -16.01 -20.46 15.69
N TYR A 135 -16.90 -19.63 16.27
CA TYR A 135 -18.06 -19.11 15.55
C TYR A 135 -18.26 -17.60 15.64
N TYR A 136 -17.40 -16.91 16.38
CA TYR A 136 -17.55 -15.49 16.63
C TYR A 136 -16.40 -14.68 16.03
N LEU A 137 -16.63 -13.39 15.91
CA LEU A 137 -15.61 -12.42 15.51
C LEU A 137 -15.38 -11.46 16.68
N SER A 138 -14.14 -11.08 16.88
CA SER A 138 -13.73 -10.01 17.79
C SER A 138 -12.67 -9.12 17.14
N TYR A 139 -12.52 -7.93 17.65
CA TYR A 139 -11.33 -7.13 17.38
C TYR A 139 -10.11 -7.73 18.09
N GLU A 140 -8.93 -7.28 17.68
CA GLU A 140 -7.64 -7.76 18.22
C GLU A 140 -7.50 -7.52 19.73
N ASP A 141 -8.13 -6.46 20.27
CA ASP A 141 -8.17 -6.16 21.71
C ASP A 141 -9.18 -7.02 22.50
N GLY A 142 -9.91 -7.89 21.84
CA GLY A 142 -10.93 -8.76 22.44
C GLY A 142 -12.34 -8.19 22.46
N THR A 143 -12.54 -6.95 22.04
CA THR A 143 -13.88 -6.35 21.92
C THR A 143 -14.72 -7.15 20.92
N PRO A 144 -15.96 -7.54 21.22
CA PRO A 144 -16.81 -8.27 20.29
C PRO A 144 -17.08 -7.49 19.00
N TYR A 145 -16.95 -8.15 17.86
CA TYR A 145 -17.29 -7.57 16.56
C TYR A 145 -18.67 -8.05 16.11
N HIS A 146 -19.64 -7.15 16.13
CA HIS A 146 -20.98 -7.40 15.62
C HIS A 146 -21.06 -6.98 14.16
N CYS A 147 -20.95 -7.93 13.24
CA CYS A 147 -20.96 -7.68 11.80
C CYS A 147 -22.33 -7.19 11.33
N ILE A 148 -22.47 -5.88 11.12
CA ILE A 148 -23.66 -5.25 10.53
C ILE A 148 -23.27 -4.73 9.16
N GLY A 149 -23.70 -5.40 8.10
CA GLY A 149 -23.27 -5.10 6.74
C GLY A 149 -24.43 -4.92 5.78
N THR A 150 -24.13 -4.25 4.68
CA THR A 150 -25.04 -4.10 3.53
C THR A 150 -24.32 -4.42 2.23
N THR A 151 -25.10 -4.63 1.17
CA THR A 151 -24.59 -4.85 -0.18
C THR A 151 -24.97 -3.69 -1.08
N CYS A 152 -23.95 -3.01 -1.62
CA CYS A 152 -24.08 -1.91 -2.58
C CYS A 152 -23.30 -2.30 -3.84
N TYR A 153 -23.87 -3.19 -4.66
CA TYR A 153 -23.16 -3.89 -5.75
C TYR A 153 -22.33 -2.99 -6.68
N VAL A 154 -22.82 -1.82 -7.00
CA VAL A 154 -22.18 -0.91 -7.97
C VAL A 154 -21.86 0.45 -7.37
N TRP A 155 -21.71 0.52 -6.06
CA TRP A 155 -21.41 1.76 -5.34
C TRP A 155 -20.19 2.50 -5.90
N ASN A 156 -19.08 1.79 -6.09
CA ASN A 156 -17.81 2.33 -6.60
C ASN A 156 -17.84 2.75 -8.08
N LEU A 157 -18.90 2.39 -8.80
CA LEU A 157 -19.09 2.71 -10.22
C LEU A 157 -20.12 3.83 -10.44
N GLN A 158 -20.66 4.37 -9.37
CA GLN A 158 -21.58 5.50 -9.39
C GLN A 158 -20.83 6.83 -9.46
N ASN A 159 -21.55 7.93 -9.69
CA ASN A 159 -20.98 9.26 -9.59
C ASN A 159 -20.50 9.56 -8.16
N GLU A 160 -19.54 10.46 -8.03
CA GLU A 160 -18.88 10.77 -6.77
C GLU A 160 -19.84 11.26 -5.67
N GLU A 161 -20.88 12.00 -6.04
CA GLU A 161 -21.88 12.50 -5.09
C GLU A 161 -22.64 11.34 -4.44
N LEU A 162 -23.09 10.36 -5.24
CA LEU A 162 -23.80 9.19 -4.75
C LEU A 162 -22.88 8.29 -3.92
N GLN A 163 -21.60 8.15 -4.31
CA GLN A 163 -20.61 7.41 -3.53
C GLN A 163 -20.47 8.04 -2.14
N LYS A 164 -20.24 9.35 -2.05
CA LYS A 164 -20.09 10.10 -0.79
C LYS A 164 -21.35 10.04 0.07
N GLN A 165 -22.53 10.22 -0.55
CA GLN A 165 -23.79 10.13 0.17
C GLN A 165 -24.03 8.74 0.75
N THR A 166 -23.69 7.69 0.00
CA THR A 166 -23.80 6.29 0.48
C THR A 166 -22.91 6.07 1.69
N LEU A 167 -21.64 6.47 1.63
CA LEU A 167 -20.71 6.33 2.76
C LEU A 167 -21.19 7.10 3.99
N LYS A 168 -21.63 8.35 3.80
CA LYS A 168 -22.18 9.15 4.89
C LYS A 168 -23.41 8.48 5.54
N THR A 169 -24.33 7.94 4.73
CA THR A 169 -25.50 7.24 5.24
C THR A 169 -25.11 5.99 6.04
N LEU A 170 -24.07 5.26 5.60
CA LEU A 170 -23.59 4.08 6.32
C LEU A 170 -22.87 4.45 7.62
N GLU A 171 -22.08 5.52 7.61
CA GLU A 171 -21.34 6.04 8.78
C GLU A 171 -22.29 6.57 9.86
N GLU A 172 -23.37 7.27 9.49
CA GLU A 172 -24.38 7.80 10.40
C GLU A 172 -25.27 6.69 11.02
N ASN A 173 -25.11 5.44 10.59
CA ASN A 173 -25.87 4.29 11.07
C ASN A 173 -24.94 3.18 11.58
N ALA A 174 -25.51 2.10 12.09
CA ALA A 174 -24.74 1.01 12.72
C ALA A 174 -24.01 0.08 11.74
N PHE A 175 -23.75 0.51 10.50
CA PHE A 175 -23.05 -0.32 9.53
C PHE A 175 -21.54 -0.26 9.74
N ASN A 176 -20.91 -1.43 9.74
CA ASN A 176 -19.45 -1.58 9.84
C ASN A 176 -18.86 -2.48 8.75
N LYS A 177 -19.68 -2.84 7.74
CA LYS A 177 -19.27 -3.62 6.60
C LYS A 177 -20.08 -3.26 5.36
N ILE A 178 -19.40 -3.11 4.22
CA ILE A 178 -19.99 -2.96 2.90
C ILE A 178 -19.50 -4.10 2.00
N ARG A 179 -20.37 -4.62 1.14
CA ARG A 179 -20.04 -5.53 0.05
C ARG A 179 -20.38 -4.88 -1.26
N PHE A 180 -19.44 -4.84 -2.21
CA PHE A 180 -19.64 -4.31 -3.55
C PHE A 180 -18.89 -5.12 -4.60
N CYS A 181 -19.20 -4.94 -5.89
CA CYS A 181 -18.51 -5.56 -7.01
C CYS A 181 -17.38 -4.67 -7.48
N ILE A 182 -16.19 -5.24 -7.66
CA ILE A 182 -15.04 -4.54 -8.26
C ILE A 182 -15.28 -4.39 -9.77
N PHE A 183 -15.78 -5.45 -10.41
CA PHE A 183 -16.05 -5.46 -11.84
C PHE A 183 -17.38 -4.77 -12.18
N PRO A 184 -17.46 -4.05 -13.32
CA PRO A 184 -18.71 -3.49 -13.81
C PRO A 184 -19.80 -4.56 -13.91
N LYS A 185 -21.00 -4.20 -13.51
CA LYS A 185 -22.14 -5.13 -13.52
C LYS A 185 -23.40 -4.41 -13.99
N HIS A 186 -24.03 -4.98 -15.00
CA HIS A 186 -25.36 -4.61 -15.45
C HIS A 186 -26.42 -5.48 -14.77
N TYR A 187 -27.49 -4.86 -14.29
CA TYR A 187 -28.69 -5.52 -13.81
C TYR A 187 -29.85 -4.51 -13.80
N ASP A 188 -31.08 -4.94 -13.53
CA ASP A 188 -32.29 -4.15 -13.74
C ASP A 188 -32.26 -2.72 -13.16
N TYR A 189 -31.50 -2.49 -12.11
CA TYR A 189 -31.36 -1.18 -11.46
C TYR A 189 -30.10 -0.42 -11.87
N ASN A 190 -29.27 -0.96 -12.75
CA ASN A 190 -28.03 -0.33 -13.20
C ASN A 190 -27.69 -0.77 -14.63
N LEU A 191 -28.35 -0.11 -15.59
CA LEU A 191 -28.18 -0.39 -17.02
C LEU A 191 -27.15 0.53 -17.70
N HIS A 192 -26.63 1.52 -16.97
CA HIS A 192 -25.67 2.46 -17.50
C HIS A 192 -24.24 1.93 -17.36
N GLU A 193 -23.39 2.27 -18.34
CA GLU A 193 -21.95 2.05 -18.21
C GLU A 193 -21.40 2.89 -17.05
N PRO A 194 -20.42 2.37 -16.30
CA PRO A 194 -19.79 3.14 -15.24
C PRO A 194 -19.00 4.33 -15.81
N ILE A 195 -18.94 5.41 -15.03
CA ILE A 195 -18.13 6.60 -15.38
C ILE A 195 -16.64 6.28 -15.34
N THR A 196 -16.25 5.40 -14.41
CA THR A 196 -14.86 4.94 -14.21
C THR A 196 -14.83 3.42 -14.15
N TYR A 197 -13.71 2.85 -14.59
CA TYR A 197 -13.47 1.42 -14.54
C TYR A 197 -12.30 1.13 -13.60
N PRO A 198 -12.30 -0.02 -12.89
CA PRO A 198 -11.20 -0.42 -12.02
C PRO A 198 -10.02 -1.01 -12.82
N TYR A 199 -9.84 -0.59 -14.06
CA TYR A 199 -8.80 -1.05 -14.96
C TYR A 199 -8.04 0.13 -15.54
N GLU A 200 -6.74 -0.03 -15.70
CA GLU A 200 -5.96 0.91 -16.49
C GLU A 200 -6.06 0.61 -17.98
N GLY A 201 -6.12 1.67 -18.78
CA GLY A 201 -6.25 1.58 -20.23
C GLY A 201 -7.61 2.02 -20.74
N THR A 202 -7.96 1.51 -21.91
CA THR A 202 -9.26 1.77 -22.57
C THR A 202 -10.14 0.51 -22.54
N PRO A 203 -11.46 0.62 -22.73
CA PRO A 203 -12.36 -0.54 -22.80
C PRO A 203 -11.96 -1.65 -23.75
N VAL A 204 -11.13 -1.35 -24.74
CA VAL A 204 -10.62 -2.30 -25.73
C VAL A 204 -9.24 -2.84 -25.39
N SER A 205 -8.50 -2.16 -24.48
CA SER A 205 -7.11 -2.48 -24.14
C SER A 205 -6.84 -2.21 -22.66
N TYR A 206 -7.47 -2.97 -21.80
CA TYR A 206 -7.16 -2.96 -20.35
C TYR A 206 -5.89 -3.74 -20.09
N THR A 207 -4.95 -3.16 -19.38
CA THR A 207 -3.66 -3.75 -19.07
C THR A 207 -3.54 -4.19 -17.63
N HIS A 208 -4.32 -3.61 -16.73
CA HIS A 208 -4.18 -3.84 -15.29
C HIS A 208 -5.48 -3.57 -14.54
N LEU A 209 -5.70 -4.31 -13.46
CA LEU A 209 -6.78 -4.07 -12.51
C LEU A 209 -6.27 -3.14 -11.41
N THR A 210 -6.82 -1.92 -11.33
CA THR A 210 -6.59 -1.03 -10.21
C THR A 210 -7.66 -1.27 -9.14
N LEU A 211 -7.23 -1.74 -7.97
CA LEU A 211 -8.11 -1.81 -6.82
C LEU A 211 -8.11 -0.45 -6.13
N PRO A 212 -9.31 0.13 -5.83
CA PRO A 212 -9.37 1.28 -4.97
C PRO A 212 -8.82 0.88 -3.58
N THR A 213 -7.80 1.58 -3.16
CA THR A 213 -7.13 1.39 -1.85
C THR A 213 -7.81 2.22 -0.77
#